data_114d8c4af8dd2847c9d23fe3a4411abe
#
_entry.id   114d8c4af8dd2847c9d23fe3a4411abe
#
_cell.length_a   1.000
_cell.length_b   1.000
_cell.length_c   1.000
_cell.angle_alpha   90.00
_cell.angle_beta   90.00
_cell.angle_gamma   90.00
#
_symmetry.space_group_name_H-M   'P 1'
#
loop_
_entity.id
_entity.type
_entity.pdbx_description
1 polymer ?
#
loop_
_entity_poly.entity_id
_entity_poly.type
_entity_poly.pdbx_seq_one_letter_code
_entity_poly.pdbx_strand_id
1 'polypeptide(L)'
;MDFNKIKAMGLEYAEKGKNAAIDLAEKGKTQALLVNEQGKLLKAQRQLGALVYSLAKGKEENQPLVDKYIEMIDTIEQEITRLKATLTPAEAAEV
;
A
#
# COMPACT_ATOMS: atom_id res chain seq x y z
N MET A 1 -4.20 -36.35 34.37
CA MET A 1 -3.80 -35.43 33.30
C MET A 1 -2.34 -35.67 32.96
N ASP A 2 -2.04 -35.93 31.73
CA ASP A 2 -0.67 -36.12 31.30
C ASP A 2 0.02 -34.76 31.09
N PHE A 3 1.01 -34.47 31.90
CA PHE A 3 1.76 -33.21 31.85
C PHE A 3 2.44 -33.01 30.50
N ASN A 4 2.96 -34.08 29.89
CA ASN A 4 3.60 -34.02 28.57
C ASN A 4 2.62 -33.68 27.47
N LYS A 5 1.38 -34.15 27.58
CA LYS A 5 0.31 -33.86 26.63
C LYS A 5 -0.08 -32.36 26.66
N ILE A 6 -0.18 -31.82 27.86
CA ILE A 6 -0.48 -30.40 28.08
C ILE A 6 0.65 -29.52 27.51
N LYS A 7 1.90 -29.91 27.74
CA LYS A 7 3.09 -29.22 27.25
C LYS A 7 3.15 -29.26 25.72
N ALA A 8 2.86 -30.41 25.09
CA ALA A 8 2.82 -30.57 23.66
C ALA A 8 1.71 -29.70 23.02
N MET A 9 0.53 -29.68 23.61
CA MET A 9 -0.58 -28.83 23.17
C MET A 9 -0.24 -27.34 23.27
N GLY A 10 0.43 -26.94 24.33
CA GLY A 10 0.88 -25.56 24.53
C GLY A 10 1.89 -25.13 23.48
N LEU A 11 2.83 -25.99 23.13
CA LEU A 11 3.84 -25.73 22.10
C LEU A 11 3.19 -25.62 20.71
N GLU A 12 2.26 -26.52 20.39
CA GLU A 12 1.53 -26.47 19.12
C GLU A 12 0.72 -25.18 18.99
N TYR A 13 0.08 -24.77 20.06
CA TYR A 13 -0.73 -23.55 20.08
C TYR A 13 0.14 -22.31 19.92
N ALA A 14 1.31 -22.28 20.57
CA ALA A 14 2.25 -21.17 20.45
C ALA A 14 2.82 -21.07 19.03
N GLU A 15 3.11 -22.19 18.40
CA GLU A 15 3.63 -22.24 17.02
C GLU A 15 2.59 -21.74 16.02
N LYS A 16 1.34 -22.18 16.12
CA LYS A 16 0.24 -21.68 15.28
C LYS A 16 0.00 -20.19 15.49
N GLY A 17 0.02 -19.72 16.72
CA GLY A 17 -0.14 -18.32 17.05
C GLY A 17 0.97 -17.46 16.49
N LYS A 18 2.21 -17.96 16.51
CA LYS A 18 3.37 -17.28 15.94
C LYS A 18 3.23 -17.11 14.42
N ASN A 19 2.84 -18.16 13.70
CA ASN A 19 2.65 -18.12 12.26
C ASN A 19 1.53 -17.17 11.86
N ALA A 20 0.42 -17.17 12.58
CA ALA A 20 -0.70 -16.25 12.36
C ALA A 20 -0.27 -14.79 12.61
N ALA A 21 0.53 -14.54 13.64
CA ALA A 21 1.05 -13.19 13.95
C ALA A 21 1.99 -12.69 12.85
N ILE A 22 2.84 -13.54 12.30
CA ILE A 22 3.75 -13.19 11.20
C ILE A 22 2.95 -12.84 9.95
N ASP A 23 1.94 -13.65 9.60
CA ASP A 23 1.09 -13.41 8.45
C ASP A 23 0.32 -12.09 8.58
N LEU A 24 -0.25 -11.82 9.75
CA LEU A 24 -0.93 -10.54 10.03
C LEU A 24 0.03 -9.36 9.94
N ALA A 25 1.26 -9.51 10.44
CA ALA A 25 2.26 -8.45 10.37
C ALA A 25 2.64 -8.14 8.93
N GLU A 26 2.82 -9.15 8.08
CA GLU A 26 3.13 -8.98 6.66
C GLU A 26 1.99 -8.29 5.92
N LYS A 27 0.75 -8.72 6.15
CA LYS A 27 -0.44 -8.12 5.55
C LYS A 27 -0.64 -6.69 6.03
N GLY A 28 -0.47 -6.43 7.32
CA GLY A 28 -0.54 -5.09 7.89
C GLY A 28 0.51 -4.16 7.30
N LYS A 29 1.72 -4.66 7.06
CA LYS A 29 2.79 -3.91 6.39
C LYS A 29 2.40 -3.56 4.96
N THR A 30 1.84 -4.50 4.21
CA THR A 30 1.40 -4.28 2.83
C THR A 30 0.28 -3.24 2.79
N GLN A 31 -0.70 -3.32 3.70
CA GLN A 31 -1.78 -2.33 3.81
C GLN A 31 -1.23 -0.95 4.14
N ALA A 32 -0.26 -0.85 5.04
CA ALA A 32 0.37 0.43 5.39
C ALA A 32 1.12 1.03 4.18
N LEU A 33 1.82 0.20 3.42
CA LEU A 33 2.49 0.63 2.19
C LEU A 33 1.47 1.12 1.16
N LEU A 34 0.35 0.42 1.03
CA LEU A 34 -0.73 0.78 0.11
C LEU A 34 -1.34 2.13 0.47
N VAL A 35 -1.63 2.37 1.75
CA VAL A 35 -2.14 3.66 2.24
C VAL A 35 -1.13 4.78 1.95
N ASN A 36 0.15 4.51 2.17
CA ASN A 36 1.22 5.47 1.89
C ASN A 36 1.28 5.82 0.40
N GLU A 37 1.19 4.82 -0.49
CA GLU A 37 1.20 5.05 -1.93
C GLU A 37 -0.05 5.81 -2.40
N GLN A 38 -1.23 5.52 -1.82
CA GLN A 38 -2.45 6.27 -2.09
C GLN A 38 -2.34 7.74 -1.66
N GLY A 39 -1.66 8.00 -0.54
CA GLY A 39 -1.36 9.36 -0.10
C GLY A 39 -0.46 10.10 -1.07
N LYS A 40 0.58 9.43 -1.57
CA LYS A 40 1.48 9.97 -2.61
C LYS A 40 0.71 10.26 -3.91
N LEU A 41 -0.19 9.35 -4.31
CA LEU A 41 -1.01 9.52 -5.50
C LEU A 41 -1.88 10.77 -5.38
N LEU A 42 -2.58 10.94 -4.27
CA LEU A 42 -3.44 12.09 -4.03
C LEU A 42 -2.65 13.39 -4.09
N LYS A 43 -1.48 13.42 -3.44
CA LYS A 43 -0.60 14.59 -3.44
C LYS A 43 -0.10 14.92 -4.86
N ALA A 44 0.32 13.90 -5.60
CA ALA A 44 0.81 14.07 -6.98
C ALA A 44 -0.32 14.56 -7.90
N GLN A 45 -1.54 14.04 -7.75
CA GLN A 45 -2.71 14.48 -8.52
C GLN A 45 -3.06 15.95 -8.23
N ARG A 46 -2.95 16.37 -6.98
CA ARG A 46 -3.18 17.78 -6.61
C ARG A 46 -2.15 18.70 -7.25
N GLN A 47 -0.88 18.31 -7.23
CA GLN A 47 0.19 19.08 -7.86
C GLN A 47 0.02 19.14 -9.38
N LEU A 48 -0.34 18.01 -9.99
CA LEU A 48 -0.63 17.96 -11.43
C LEU A 48 -1.78 18.90 -11.79
N GLY A 49 -2.86 18.89 -11.00
CA GLY A 49 -4.00 19.78 -11.19
C GLY A 49 -3.59 21.26 -11.15
N ALA A 50 -2.75 21.64 -10.19
CA ALA A 50 -2.24 23.01 -10.09
C ALA A 50 -1.39 23.39 -11.30
N LEU A 51 -0.54 22.47 -11.77
CA LEU A 51 0.31 22.70 -12.93
C LEU A 51 -0.49 22.79 -14.22
N VAL A 52 -1.50 21.95 -14.40
CA VAL A 52 -2.40 21.99 -15.56
C VAL A 52 -3.18 23.30 -15.57
N TYR A 53 -3.64 23.74 -14.43
CA TYR A 53 -4.30 25.04 -14.29
C TYR A 53 -3.37 26.19 -14.73
N SER A 54 -2.11 26.14 -14.27
CA SER A 54 -1.10 27.15 -14.64
C SER A 54 -0.85 27.15 -16.16
N LEU A 55 -0.77 25.98 -16.79
CA LEU A 55 -0.63 25.86 -18.25
C LEU A 55 -1.82 26.51 -18.98
N ALA A 56 -3.04 26.25 -18.50
CA ALA A 56 -4.25 26.85 -19.07
C ALA A 56 -4.25 28.37 -18.95
N LYS A 57 -3.52 28.91 -17.98
CA LYS A 57 -3.34 30.35 -17.78
C LYS A 57 -2.13 30.94 -18.53
N GLY A 58 -1.47 30.15 -19.36
CA GLY A 58 -0.40 30.59 -20.25
C GLY A 58 1.03 30.38 -19.72
N LYS A 59 1.21 29.63 -18.63
CA LYS A 59 2.54 29.32 -18.10
C LYS A 59 3.12 28.07 -18.75
N GLU A 60 3.51 28.20 -20.00
CA GLU A 60 4.03 27.10 -20.82
C GLU A 60 5.27 26.43 -20.28
N GLU A 61 6.07 27.15 -19.47
CA GLU A 61 7.25 26.62 -18.79
C GLU A 61 6.95 25.48 -17.82
N ASN A 62 5.70 25.29 -17.45
CA ASN A 62 5.28 24.21 -16.55
C ASN A 62 5.05 22.87 -17.27
N GLN A 63 5.11 22.81 -18.59
CA GLN A 63 4.88 21.58 -19.35
C GLN A 63 5.82 20.43 -18.94
N PRO A 64 7.15 20.63 -18.78
CA PRO A 64 8.03 19.56 -18.33
C PRO A 64 7.67 19.02 -16.96
N LEU A 65 7.16 19.86 -16.06
CA LEU A 65 6.72 19.44 -14.73
C LEU A 65 5.44 18.62 -14.82
N VAL A 66 4.50 18.99 -15.68
CA VAL A 66 3.29 18.19 -15.94
C VAL A 66 3.67 16.78 -16.40
N ASP A 67 4.56 16.68 -17.36
CA ASP A 67 5.02 15.41 -17.91
C ASP A 67 5.67 14.54 -16.82
N LYS A 68 6.48 15.16 -15.95
CA LYS A 68 7.12 14.48 -14.82
C LYS A 68 6.08 13.93 -13.84
N TYR A 69 5.07 14.71 -13.49
CA TYR A 69 4.02 14.27 -12.57
C TYR A 69 3.14 13.18 -13.17
N ILE A 70 2.89 13.21 -14.47
CA ILE A 70 2.19 12.13 -15.17
C ILE A 70 2.95 10.82 -15.02
N GLU A 71 4.26 10.83 -15.25
CA GLU A 71 5.12 9.64 -15.06
C GLU A 71 5.11 9.15 -13.61
N MET A 72 5.19 10.08 -12.66
CA MET A 72 5.14 9.75 -11.23
C MET A 72 3.82 9.07 -10.86
N ILE A 73 2.71 9.61 -11.34
CA ILE A 73 1.37 9.07 -11.08
C ILE A 73 1.25 7.67 -11.66
N ASP A 74 1.70 7.46 -12.89
CA ASP A 74 1.68 6.14 -13.53
C ASP A 74 2.48 5.12 -12.72
N THR A 75 3.66 5.50 -12.24
CA THR A 75 4.51 4.66 -11.40
C THR A 75 3.82 4.31 -10.07
N ILE A 76 3.20 5.31 -9.43
CA ILE A 76 2.47 5.11 -8.17
C ILE A 76 1.27 4.18 -8.39
N GLU A 77 0.52 4.36 -9.46
CA GLU A 77 -0.64 3.52 -9.79
C GLU A 77 -0.23 2.07 -10.05
N GLN A 78 0.91 1.85 -10.72
CA GLN A 78 1.47 0.52 -10.94
C GLN A 78 1.83 -0.13 -9.61
N GLU A 79 2.45 0.61 -8.70
CA GLU A 79 2.82 0.11 -7.37
C GLU A 79 1.58 -0.22 -6.54
N ILE A 80 0.54 0.60 -6.60
CA ILE A 80 -0.74 0.34 -5.93
C ILE A 80 -1.36 -0.96 -6.46
N THR A 81 -1.37 -1.15 -7.78
CA THR A 81 -1.89 -2.36 -8.40
C THR A 81 -1.10 -3.59 -7.95
N ARG A 82 0.23 -3.49 -7.90
CA ARG A 82 1.10 -4.56 -7.43
C ARG A 82 0.81 -4.93 -5.98
N LEU A 83 0.67 -3.93 -5.11
CA LEU A 83 0.39 -4.14 -3.69
C LEU A 83 -0.99 -4.76 -3.47
N LYS A 84 -2.00 -4.29 -4.20
CA LYS A 84 -3.36 -4.85 -4.12
C LYS A 84 -3.41 -6.31 -4.57
N ALA A 85 -2.59 -6.69 -5.53
CA ALA A 85 -2.52 -8.06 -6.03
C ALA A 85 -1.99 -9.04 -4.97
N THR A 86 -1.28 -8.55 -3.95
CA THR A 86 -0.78 -9.39 -2.85
C THR A 86 -1.79 -9.55 -1.71
N LEU A 87 -2.90 -8.83 -1.77
CA LEU A 87 -3.95 -8.87 -0.74
C LEU A 87 -5.17 -9.63 -1.24
N THR A 88 -5.97 -10.18 -0.30
CA THR A 88 -7.27 -10.72 -0.64
C THR A 88 -8.23 -9.57 -1.00
N PRO A 89 -9.33 -9.83 -1.74
CA PRO A 89 -10.30 -8.78 -2.05
C PRO A 89 -10.84 -8.06 -0.82
N ALA A 90 -11.05 -8.77 0.29
CA ALA A 90 -11.52 -8.19 1.54
C ALA A 90 -10.47 -7.24 2.15
N GLU A 91 -9.20 -7.64 2.15
CA GLU A 91 -8.09 -6.84 2.64
C GLU A 91 -7.86 -5.59 1.79
N ALA A 92 -7.94 -5.72 0.47
CA ALA A 92 -7.81 -4.61 -0.46
C ALA A 92 -8.95 -3.60 -0.30
N ALA A 93 -10.17 -4.06 0.03
CA ALA A 93 -11.33 -3.20 0.23
C ALA A 93 -11.24 -2.34 1.50
N GLU A 94 -10.44 -2.76 2.49
CA GLU A 94 -10.22 -2.00 3.73
C GLU A 94 -9.33 -0.77 3.52
N VAL A 95 -8.70 -0.66 2.38
CA VAL A 95 -7.78 0.43 2.02
C VAL A 95 -8.41 1.29 0.93
#